data_e1819234dbba1b41c4d09158f92bb111
#
_entry.id   e1819234dbba1b41c4d09158f92bb111
#
_cell.length_a   1.000
_cell.length_b   1.000
_cell.length_c   1.000
_cell.angle_alpha   90.00
_cell.angle_beta   90.00
_cell.angle_gamma   90.00
#
_symmetry.space_group_name_H-M   'P 1'
#
loop_
_entity.id
_entity.type
_entity.pdbx_description
1 polymer ?
#
loop_
_entity_poly.entity_id
_entity_poly.type
_entity_poly.pdbx_seq_one_letter_code
_entity_poly.pdbx_strand_id
1 'polypeptide(L)'
;MAGHSKWSKVKRFKGAIDAKRGKIFSKLSKEITIAAKRGGGDPTGNPRLRSAIQAARVQSMPNDNIERAIKRGTGEGKDAQQFDEIVYEGYAPAGVAIIVETATDNKNRTGAEIRSIFNQHNGNLASTGSVSYMFHRKGQITVPRSSIDEDRLLEIALEAGAEELTNDDDQYVILTSHDQLYAVAEALKNAGVTTDGQKFTFIPDTTIAVPDETAARQVLRLCDALEDDDDVQNVYSNLEIPDELLARLPA
;
A
#
# COMPACT_ATOMS: atom_id res chain seq x y z
N MET A 1 -4.37 17.11 5.59
CA MET A 1 -3.51 16.36 4.63
C MET A 1 -4.36 15.64 3.59
N ALA A 2 -4.59 16.27 2.45
CA ALA A 2 -5.59 15.84 1.47
C ALA A 2 -5.04 14.91 0.35
N GLY A 3 -3.71 14.77 0.20
CA GLY A 3 -3.13 14.13 -0.99
C GLY A 3 -3.31 12.62 -1.07
N HIS A 4 -3.23 11.91 0.04
CA HIS A 4 -3.31 10.44 0.05
C HIS A 4 -4.73 9.91 -0.17
N SER A 5 -5.74 10.60 0.35
CA SER A 5 -7.14 10.21 0.14
C SER A 5 -7.61 10.46 -1.30
N LYS A 6 -7.09 11.51 -1.96
CA LYS A 6 -7.41 11.80 -3.37
C LYS A 6 -6.83 10.77 -4.33
N TRP A 7 -5.60 10.27 -4.09
CA TRP A 7 -5.03 9.19 -4.88
C TRP A 7 -5.83 7.88 -4.74
N SER A 8 -6.26 7.54 -3.54
CA SER A 8 -7.09 6.36 -3.32
C SER A 8 -8.45 6.47 -4.05
N LYS A 9 -9.00 7.68 -4.17
CA LYS A 9 -10.23 7.95 -4.94
C LYS A 9 -10.03 7.71 -6.43
N VAL A 10 -8.95 8.22 -7.02
CA VAL A 10 -8.63 7.98 -8.44
C VAL A 10 -8.47 6.50 -8.72
N LYS A 11 -7.88 5.74 -7.80
CA LYS A 11 -7.68 4.29 -7.91
C LYS A 11 -9.01 3.51 -7.90
N ARG A 12 -10.03 3.97 -7.19
CA ARG A 12 -11.37 3.33 -7.15
C ARG A 12 -12.14 3.47 -8.47
N PHE A 13 -11.90 4.51 -9.25
CA PHE A 13 -12.60 4.74 -10.52
C PHE A 13 -12.14 3.84 -11.67
N LYS A 14 -11.03 3.11 -11.53
CA LYS A 14 -10.52 2.22 -12.58
C LYS A 14 -10.97 0.77 -12.36
N GLY A 15 -12.15 0.43 -12.84
CA GLY A 15 -12.68 -0.92 -12.87
C GLY A 15 -12.18 -1.74 -14.07
N ALA A 16 -11.45 -2.83 -13.80
CA ALA A 16 -11.41 -4.03 -14.64
C ALA A 16 -11.08 -5.21 -13.71
N ILE A 17 -12.12 -5.97 -13.35
CA ILE A 17 -12.11 -6.78 -12.12
C ILE A 17 -11.36 -8.11 -12.25
N ASP A 18 -11.33 -8.76 -13.43
CA ASP A 18 -10.87 -10.15 -13.51
C ASP A 18 -9.38 -10.34 -13.82
N ALA A 19 -8.77 -9.52 -14.67
CA ALA A 19 -7.32 -9.59 -14.93
C ALA A 19 -6.49 -9.13 -13.71
N LYS A 20 -7.05 -8.26 -12.88
CA LYS A 20 -6.42 -7.76 -11.66
C LYS A 20 -6.41 -8.77 -10.51
N ARG A 21 -7.35 -9.73 -10.48
CA ARG A 21 -7.49 -10.68 -9.37
C ARG A 21 -6.28 -11.61 -9.23
N GLY A 22 -5.75 -12.10 -10.36
CA GLY A 22 -4.54 -12.92 -10.37
C GLY A 22 -3.32 -12.17 -9.83
N LYS A 23 -3.15 -10.91 -10.24
CA LYS A 23 -2.05 -10.04 -9.76
C LYS A 23 -2.20 -9.73 -8.26
N ILE A 24 -3.42 -9.42 -7.80
CA ILE A 24 -3.69 -9.20 -6.37
C ILE A 24 -3.32 -10.43 -5.55
N PHE A 25 -3.69 -11.62 -6.00
CA PHE A 25 -3.35 -12.86 -5.31
C PHE A 25 -1.84 -13.13 -5.30
N SER A 26 -1.13 -12.81 -6.39
CA SER A 26 0.33 -12.92 -6.46
C SER A 26 1.00 -12.02 -5.43
N LYS A 27 0.60 -10.74 -5.36
CA LYS A 27 1.13 -9.76 -4.39
C LYS A 27 0.85 -10.18 -2.95
N LEU A 28 -0.38 -10.60 -2.64
CA LEU A 28 -0.75 -11.07 -1.31
C LEU A 28 0.01 -12.35 -0.93
N SER A 29 0.23 -13.27 -1.88
CA SER A 29 1.03 -14.47 -1.65
C SER A 29 2.48 -14.14 -1.32
N LYS A 30 3.09 -13.16 -2.02
CA LYS A 30 4.44 -12.67 -1.71
C LYS A 30 4.50 -12.06 -0.31
N GLU A 31 3.54 -11.19 0.05
CA GLU A 31 3.47 -10.56 1.37
C GLU A 31 3.33 -11.61 2.50
N ILE A 32 2.45 -12.60 2.34
CA ILE A 32 2.31 -13.72 3.30
C ILE A 32 3.62 -14.48 3.44
N THR A 33 4.30 -14.78 2.31
CA THR A 33 5.57 -15.50 2.31
C THR A 33 6.66 -14.73 3.05
N ILE A 34 6.77 -13.42 2.81
CA ILE A 34 7.74 -12.55 3.47
C ILE A 34 7.44 -12.43 4.97
N ALA A 35 6.17 -12.22 5.32
CA ALA A 35 5.74 -12.12 6.71
C ALA A 35 6.04 -13.41 7.49
N ALA A 36 5.74 -14.58 6.91
CA ALA A 36 6.03 -15.87 7.51
C ALA A 36 7.55 -16.13 7.64
N LYS A 37 8.35 -15.72 6.66
CA LYS A 37 9.81 -15.83 6.71
C LYS A 37 10.42 -15.02 7.84
N ARG A 38 9.93 -13.76 8.05
CA ARG A 38 10.49 -12.84 9.05
C ARG A 38 10.04 -13.13 10.48
N GLY A 39 8.78 -13.47 10.67
CA GLY A 39 8.16 -13.58 11.99
C GLY A 39 7.62 -14.97 12.35
N GLY A 40 7.87 -15.99 11.50
CA GLY A 40 7.33 -17.34 11.69
C GLY A 40 5.94 -17.54 11.11
N GLY A 41 5.54 -18.81 10.94
CA GLY A 41 4.29 -19.21 10.29
C GLY A 41 3.05 -19.15 11.17
N ASP A 42 3.18 -18.85 12.48
CA ASP A 42 2.04 -18.72 13.39
C ASP A 42 1.50 -17.28 13.40
N PRO A 43 0.27 -17.03 12.91
CA PRO A 43 -0.31 -15.69 12.89
C PRO A 43 -0.63 -15.16 14.29
N THR A 44 -0.68 -16.00 15.35
CA THR A 44 -0.90 -15.51 16.71
C THR A 44 0.30 -14.74 17.24
N GLY A 45 1.51 -15.21 16.94
CA GLY A 45 2.78 -14.58 17.29
C GLY A 45 3.32 -13.59 16.24
N ASN A 46 2.71 -13.52 15.05
CA ASN A 46 3.19 -12.73 13.94
C ASN A 46 2.11 -11.74 13.44
N PRO A 47 2.08 -10.49 13.95
CA PRO A 47 1.06 -9.51 13.57
C PRO A 47 1.07 -9.16 12.08
N ARG A 48 2.25 -9.07 11.42
CA ARG A 48 2.36 -8.84 9.98
C ARG A 48 1.72 -9.97 9.17
N LEU A 49 1.97 -11.21 9.55
CA LEU A 49 1.35 -12.38 8.90
C LEU A 49 -0.17 -12.38 9.10
N ARG A 50 -0.64 -12.06 10.30
CA ARG A 50 -2.07 -11.96 10.60
C ARG A 50 -2.75 -10.93 9.70
N SER A 51 -2.15 -9.76 9.52
CA SER A 51 -2.65 -8.69 8.64
C SER A 51 -2.67 -9.13 7.17
N ALA A 52 -1.60 -9.76 6.70
CA ALA A 52 -1.51 -10.27 5.32
C ALA A 52 -2.56 -11.35 5.04
N ILE A 53 -2.81 -12.26 6.00
CA ILE A 53 -3.87 -13.28 5.90
C ILE A 53 -5.26 -12.62 5.87
N GLN A 54 -5.50 -11.61 6.71
CA GLN A 54 -6.76 -10.88 6.71
C GLN A 54 -7.00 -10.19 5.37
N ALA A 55 -6.01 -9.49 4.83
CA ALA A 55 -6.09 -8.86 3.50
C ALA A 55 -6.38 -9.88 2.40
N ALA A 56 -5.76 -11.06 2.45
CA ALA A 56 -6.00 -12.15 1.51
C ALA A 56 -7.44 -12.69 1.59
N ARG A 57 -7.98 -12.83 2.80
CA ARG A 57 -9.37 -13.27 3.03
C ARG A 57 -10.39 -12.25 2.52
N VAL A 58 -10.15 -10.96 2.74
CA VAL A 58 -10.99 -9.87 2.20
C VAL A 58 -11.07 -9.95 0.67
N GLN A 59 -9.95 -10.30 0.01
CA GLN A 59 -9.91 -10.52 -1.44
C GLN A 59 -10.41 -11.91 -1.87
N SER A 60 -10.97 -12.70 -0.94
CA SER A 60 -11.47 -14.06 -1.21
C SER A 60 -10.40 -15.02 -1.75
N MET A 61 -9.15 -14.89 -1.28
CA MET A 61 -8.09 -15.83 -1.63
C MET A 61 -8.39 -17.21 -0.99
N PRO A 62 -8.30 -18.33 -1.76
CA PRO A 62 -8.49 -19.67 -1.21
C PRO A 62 -7.50 -19.98 -0.07
N ASN A 63 -7.97 -20.66 0.98
CA ASN A 63 -7.13 -21.01 2.12
C ASN A 63 -5.90 -21.84 1.73
N ASP A 64 -6.01 -22.74 0.76
CA ASP A 64 -4.88 -23.52 0.25
C ASP A 64 -3.76 -22.63 -0.31
N ASN A 65 -4.09 -21.48 -0.90
CA ASN A 65 -3.10 -20.53 -1.40
C ASN A 65 -2.40 -19.81 -0.24
N ILE A 66 -3.15 -19.46 0.80
CA ILE A 66 -2.62 -18.84 2.02
C ILE A 66 -1.66 -19.80 2.72
N GLU A 67 -2.08 -21.05 2.94
CA GLU A 67 -1.24 -22.07 3.58
C GLU A 67 0.03 -22.37 2.78
N ARG A 68 -0.08 -22.47 1.46
CA ARG A 68 1.10 -22.66 0.58
C ARG A 68 2.07 -21.50 0.69
N ALA A 69 1.57 -20.26 0.77
CA ALA A 69 2.42 -19.09 0.93
C ALA A 69 3.13 -19.07 2.30
N ILE A 70 2.45 -19.46 3.38
CA ILE A 70 3.04 -19.61 4.71
C ILE A 70 4.14 -20.67 4.69
N LYS A 71 3.85 -21.89 4.20
CA LYS A 71 4.83 -22.99 4.11
C LYS A 71 6.05 -22.61 3.28
N ARG A 72 5.85 -21.84 2.20
CA ARG A 72 6.95 -21.31 1.37
C ARG A 72 7.83 -20.35 2.16
N GLY A 73 7.24 -19.50 3.00
CA GLY A 73 7.96 -18.56 3.86
C GLY A 73 8.71 -19.22 5.01
N THR A 74 8.14 -20.25 5.63
CA THR A 74 8.78 -21.01 6.72
C THR A 74 9.83 -22.01 6.24
N GLY A 75 9.96 -22.20 4.92
CA GLY A 75 10.91 -23.15 4.35
C GLY A 75 10.48 -24.62 4.41
N GLU A 76 9.22 -24.91 4.76
CA GLU A 76 8.68 -26.28 4.87
C GLU A 76 8.31 -26.88 3.50
N GLY A 77 8.41 -26.13 2.41
CA GLY A 77 8.10 -26.57 1.05
C GLY A 77 9.35 -26.85 0.20
N LYS A 78 9.19 -27.69 -0.85
CA LYS A 78 10.24 -27.91 -1.86
C LYS A 78 10.59 -26.63 -2.66
N ASP A 79 9.71 -25.63 -2.63
CA ASP A 79 9.79 -24.38 -3.36
C ASP A 79 10.03 -23.18 -2.42
N ALA A 80 11.04 -23.27 -1.53
CA ALA A 80 11.43 -22.15 -0.67
C ALA A 80 11.94 -20.99 -1.54
N GLN A 81 11.04 -20.11 -1.95
CA GLN A 81 11.39 -18.88 -2.66
C GLN A 81 11.82 -17.82 -1.65
N GLN A 82 12.98 -17.24 -1.91
CA GLN A 82 13.46 -16.10 -1.15
C GLN A 82 13.09 -14.83 -1.88
N PHE A 83 12.23 -14.01 -1.26
CA PHE A 83 11.99 -12.68 -1.75
C PHE A 83 12.85 -11.67 -0.99
N ASP A 84 13.43 -10.74 -1.74
CA ASP A 84 14.05 -9.54 -1.23
C ASP A 84 13.09 -8.36 -1.34
N GLU A 85 12.96 -7.60 -0.26
CA GLU A 85 12.20 -6.35 -0.27
C GLU A 85 13.15 -5.22 -0.64
N ILE A 86 12.84 -4.49 -1.71
CA ILE A 86 13.64 -3.38 -2.23
C ILE A 86 12.72 -2.19 -2.44
N VAL A 87 13.19 -1.01 -2.04
CA VAL A 87 12.52 0.26 -2.30
C VAL A 87 13.25 0.99 -3.40
N TYR A 88 12.53 1.32 -4.47
CA TYR A 88 13.01 2.17 -5.54
C TYR A 88 12.41 3.56 -5.40
N GLU A 89 13.18 4.56 -5.80
CA GLU A 89 12.84 5.96 -5.69
C GLU A 89 12.97 6.65 -7.04
N GLY A 90 12.10 7.59 -7.34
CA GLY A 90 12.16 8.30 -8.61
C GLY A 90 11.24 9.50 -8.67
N TYR A 91 11.28 10.15 -9.82
CA TYR A 91 10.45 11.29 -10.14
C TYR A 91 9.60 11.00 -11.36
N ALA A 92 8.32 11.31 -11.25
CA ALA A 92 7.39 11.39 -12.37
C ALA A 92 7.49 12.77 -13.06
N PRO A 93 6.80 12.94 -14.20
CA PRO A 93 6.60 14.27 -14.79
C PRO A 93 6.09 15.29 -13.75
N ALA A 94 6.36 16.58 -14.00
CA ALA A 94 6.07 17.69 -13.09
C ALA A 94 6.80 17.64 -11.73
N GLY A 95 7.83 16.79 -11.60
CA GLY A 95 8.63 16.69 -10.38
C GLY A 95 7.95 15.92 -9.23
N VAL A 96 6.89 15.20 -9.52
CA VAL A 96 6.20 14.36 -8.51
C VAL A 96 7.12 13.24 -8.05
N ALA A 97 7.35 13.16 -6.74
CA ALA A 97 8.16 12.11 -6.13
C ALA A 97 7.40 10.79 -6.05
N ILE A 98 8.09 9.67 -6.34
CA ILE A 98 7.52 8.33 -6.30
C ILE A 98 8.42 7.41 -5.47
N ILE A 99 7.78 6.63 -4.57
CA ILE A 99 8.38 5.49 -3.88
C ILE A 99 7.69 4.22 -4.40
N VAL A 100 8.50 3.21 -4.74
CA VAL A 100 8.04 1.90 -5.22
C VAL A 100 8.58 0.81 -4.30
N GLU A 101 7.70 0.15 -3.54
CA GLU A 101 8.04 -1.02 -2.76
C GLU A 101 7.91 -2.27 -3.62
N THR A 102 8.94 -3.10 -3.64
CA THR A 102 8.98 -4.34 -4.42
C THR A 102 9.30 -5.55 -3.55
N ALA A 103 8.81 -6.70 -3.98
CA ALA A 103 9.17 -8.01 -3.44
C ALA A 103 9.59 -8.92 -4.60
N THR A 104 10.87 -9.22 -4.71
CA THR A 104 11.42 -9.92 -5.86
C THR A 104 12.35 -11.07 -5.48
N ASP A 105 12.39 -12.09 -6.31
CA ASP A 105 13.38 -13.16 -6.29
C ASP A 105 14.62 -12.84 -7.15
N ASN A 106 14.58 -11.73 -7.95
CA ASN A 106 15.67 -11.32 -8.82
C ASN A 106 15.83 -9.80 -8.90
N LYS A 107 16.68 -9.24 -8.07
CA LYS A 107 16.96 -7.79 -7.97
C LYS A 107 17.36 -7.13 -9.29
N ASN A 108 18.14 -7.85 -10.11
CA ASN A 108 18.64 -7.28 -11.38
C ASN A 108 17.54 -7.16 -12.42
N ARG A 109 16.67 -8.17 -12.53
CA ARG A 109 15.49 -8.14 -13.39
C ARG A 109 14.60 -6.98 -12.98
N THR A 110 14.14 -6.96 -11.74
CA THR A 110 13.21 -5.94 -11.22
C THR A 110 13.79 -4.53 -11.36
N GLY A 111 15.07 -4.33 -11.03
CA GLY A 111 15.70 -3.00 -11.21
C GLY A 111 15.74 -2.54 -12.66
N ALA A 112 15.93 -3.45 -13.63
CA ALA A 112 15.88 -3.13 -15.05
C ALA A 112 14.45 -2.83 -15.53
N GLU A 113 13.46 -3.59 -15.08
CA GLU A 113 12.05 -3.41 -15.39
C GLU A 113 11.53 -2.08 -14.84
N ILE A 114 11.76 -1.78 -13.55
CA ILE A 114 11.38 -0.50 -12.94
C ILE A 114 12.01 0.69 -13.68
N ARG A 115 13.31 0.61 -14.01
CA ARG A 115 13.97 1.67 -14.79
C ARG A 115 13.33 1.85 -16.16
N SER A 116 13.00 0.75 -16.83
CA SER A 116 12.34 0.78 -18.14
C SER A 116 10.97 1.45 -18.03
N ILE A 117 10.17 1.12 -17.03
CA ILE A 117 8.84 1.71 -16.80
C ILE A 117 8.95 3.22 -16.58
N PHE A 118 9.85 3.67 -15.70
CA PHE A 118 10.08 5.11 -15.50
C PHE A 118 10.41 5.82 -16.82
N ASN A 119 11.37 5.27 -17.58
CA ASN A 119 11.81 5.89 -18.85
C ASN A 119 10.69 5.93 -19.91
N GLN A 120 9.89 4.89 -20.03
CA GLN A 120 8.78 4.81 -21.01
C GLN A 120 7.65 5.82 -20.69
N HIS A 121 7.53 6.21 -19.43
CA HIS A 121 6.49 7.13 -18.96
C HIS A 121 7.02 8.53 -18.60
N ASN A 122 8.15 8.94 -19.20
CA ASN A 122 8.79 10.25 -18.99
C ASN A 122 9.14 10.54 -17.52
N GLY A 123 9.35 9.52 -16.71
CA GLY A 123 9.88 9.62 -15.37
C GLY A 123 11.39 9.36 -15.34
N ASN A 124 11.97 9.45 -14.16
CA ASN A 124 13.38 9.19 -13.92
C ASN A 124 13.57 8.39 -12.63
N LEU A 125 14.17 7.20 -12.75
CA LEU A 125 14.58 6.42 -11.58
C LEU A 125 15.78 7.11 -10.93
N ALA A 126 15.67 7.43 -9.66
CA ALA A 126 16.69 8.11 -8.88
C ALA A 126 17.51 7.14 -8.01
N SER A 127 18.52 7.66 -7.34
CA SER A 127 19.27 6.90 -6.34
C SER A 127 18.46 6.77 -5.04
N THR A 128 18.76 5.75 -4.25
CA THR A 128 18.18 5.58 -2.91
C THR A 128 18.44 6.82 -2.04
N GLY A 129 17.43 7.30 -1.32
CA GLY A 129 17.49 8.49 -0.51
C GLY A 129 17.14 9.79 -1.24
N SER A 130 16.83 9.74 -2.55
CA SER A 130 16.54 10.95 -3.34
C SER A 130 15.16 11.53 -3.06
N VAL A 131 14.18 10.71 -2.65
CA VAL A 131 12.81 11.15 -2.38
C VAL A 131 12.27 10.67 -1.03
N SER A 132 12.85 9.63 -0.44
CA SER A 132 12.35 9.03 0.81
C SER A 132 12.33 10.00 1.99
N TYR A 133 13.20 11.01 2.02
CA TYR A 133 13.21 12.05 3.04
C TYR A 133 11.95 12.95 3.02
N MET A 134 11.21 12.96 1.90
CA MET A 134 9.95 13.71 1.75
C MET A 134 8.73 12.93 2.26
N PHE A 135 8.92 11.71 2.76
CA PHE A 135 7.83 10.84 3.16
C PHE A 135 8.06 10.30 4.57
N HIS A 136 6.99 10.23 5.35
CA HIS A 136 6.97 9.53 6.62
C HIS A 136 6.37 8.14 6.49
N ARG A 137 7.07 7.15 7.01
CA ARG A 137 6.52 5.81 7.13
C ARG A 137 5.57 5.76 8.31
N LYS A 138 4.29 5.47 8.05
CA LYS A 138 3.20 5.44 9.02
C LYS A 138 2.50 4.08 9.02
N GLY A 139 1.79 3.80 10.10
CA GLY A 139 0.75 2.78 10.11
C GLY A 139 -0.57 3.38 9.64
N GLN A 140 -1.34 2.63 8.88
CA GLN A 140 -2.69 2.98 8.46
C GLN A 140 -3.66 1.86 8.82
N ILE A 141 -4.77 2.20 9.47
CA ILE A 141 -5.88 1.29 9.77
C ILE A 141 -7.13 1.86 9.12
N THR A 142 -7.91 1.02 8.46
CA THR A 142 -9.18 1.39 7.85
C THR A 142 -10.33 0.76 8.61
N VAL A 143 -11.37 1.58 8.89
CA VAL A 143 -12.56 1.18 9.65
C VAL A 143 -13.79 1.57 8.84
N PRO A 144 -14.76 0.66 8.59
CA PRO A 144 -16.01 1.02 7.91
C PRO A 144 -16.78 2.06 8.73
N ARG A 145 -17.25 3.14 8.11
CA ARG A 145 -18.07 4.17 8.79
C ARG A 145 -19.36 3.61 9.38
N SER A 146 -19.90 2.57 8.77
CA SER A 146 -21.10 1.90 9.27
C SER A 146 -20.90 1.11 10.56
N SER A 147 -19.67 0.87 11.00
CA SER A 147 -19.37 0.00 12.14
C SER A 147 -19.31 0.73 13.47
N ILE A 148 -19.06 2.04 13.49
CA ILE A 148 -18.86 2.81 14.71
C ILE A 148 -19.06 4.31 14.44
N ASP A 149 -19.51 5.05 15.46
CA ASP A 149 -19.58 6.50 15.46
C ASP A 149 -18.18 7.14 15.47
N GLU A 150 -18.02 8.28 14.78
CA GLU A 150 -16.73 8.96 14.61
C GLU A 150 -16.12 9.41 15.94
N ASP A 151 -16.91 10.04 16.81
CA ASP A 151 -16.43 10.56 18.10
C ASP A 151 -15.94 9.42 18.99
N ARG A 152 -16.69 8.31 19.00
CA ARG A 152 -16.31 7.12 19.75
C ARG A 152 -15.05 6.46 19.20
N LEU A 153 -14.91 6.40 17.86
CA LEU A 153 -13.71 5.86 17.22
C LEU A 153 -12.49 6.73 17.52
N LEU A 154 -12.67 8.05 17.45
CA LEU A 154 -11.61 9.02 17.73
C LEU A 154 -11.08 8.88 19.16
N GLU A 155 -11.98 8.77 20.15
CA GLU A 155 -11.62 8.55 21.57
C GLU A 155 -10.76 7.30 21.71
N ILE A 156 -11.23 6.14 21.22
CA ILE A 156 -10.52 4.87 21.32
C ILE A 156 -9.16 4.92 20.60
N ALA A 157 -9.13 5.51 19.40
CA ALA A 157 -7.91 5.57 18.59
C ALA A 157 -6.85 6.45 19.23
N LEU A 158 -7.22 7.65 19.75
CA LEU A 158 -6.29 8.55 20.41
C LEU A 158 -5.75 7.97 21.73
N GLU A 159 -6.61 7.36 22.53
CA GLU A 159 -6.18 6.68 23.76
C GLU A 159 -5.20 5.52 23.47
N ALA A 160 -5.35 4.86 22.32
CA ALA A 160 -4.47 3.80 21.87
C ALA A 160 -3.15 4.31 21.25
N GLY A 161 -2.98 5.62 21.04
CA GLY A 161 -1.78 6.23 20.48
C GLY A 161 -1.84 6.48 18.96
N ALA A 162 -3.04 6.59 18.37
CA ALA A 162 -3.18 7.08 17.01
C ALA A 162 -2.80 8.56 16.91
N GLU A 163 -2.28 8.97 15.74
CA GLU A 163 -1.87 10.36 15.51
C GLU A 163 -2.97 11.19 14.82
N GLU A 164 -3.75 10.56 13.95
CA GLU A 164 -4.75 11.23 13.15
C GLU A 164 -5.89 10.28 12.79
N LEU A 165 -7.11 10.80 12.72
CA LEU A 165 -8.28 10.15 12.16
C LEU A 165 -8.83 11.05 11.06
N THR A 166 -9.02 10.49 9.86
CA THR A 166 -9.59 11.20 8.72
C THR A 166 -10.75 10.42 8.12
N ASN A 167 -11.66 11.15 7.49
CA ASN A 167 -12.80 10.59 6.76
C ASN A 167 -12.43 10.40 5.29
N ASP A 168 -12.61 9.19 4.75
CA ASP A 168 -12.42 8.86 3.35
C ASP A 168 -13.64 8.10 2.81
N ASP A 169 -14.60 8.86 2.26
CA ASP A 169 -15.87 8.37 1.75
C ASP A 169 -16.64 7.49 2.75
N ASP A 170 -16.63 6.16 2.55
CA ASP A 170 -17.33 5.17 3.38
C ASP A 170 -16.48 4.62 4.54
N GLN A 171 -15.26 5.11 4.70
CA GLN A 171 -14.31 4.59 5.69
C GLN A 171 -13.72 5.72 6.52
N TYR A 172 -13.35 5.36 7.76
CA TYR A 172 -12.40 6.12 8.56
C TYR A 172 -11.00 5.60 8.29
N VAL A 173 -10.03 6.51 8.19
CA VAL A 173 -8.62 6.20 8.08
C VAL A 173 -7.91 6.71 9.33
N ILE A 174 -7.32 5.78 10.08
CA ILE A 174 -6.54 6.07 11.27
C ILE A 174 -5.06 5.98 10.89
N LEU A 175 -4.29 7.03 11.19
CA LEU A 175 -2.84 7.06 11.04
C LEU A 175 -2.17 6.90 12.39
N THR A 176 -1.10 6.13 12.41
CA THR A 176 -0.26 5.89 13.59
C THR A 176 1.21 6.10 13.24
N SER A 177 2.05 6.23 14.23
CA SER A 177 3.48 5.99 14.00
C SER A 177 3.71 4.56 13.53
N HIS A 178 4.82 4.32 12.85
CA HIS A 178 5.17 2.99 12.34
C HIS A 178 5.15 1.92 13.45
N ASP A 179 5.66 2.23 14.63
CA ASP A 179 5.80 1.29 15.74
C ASP A 179 4.48 1.00 16.44
N GLN A 180 3.50 1.92 16.36
CA GLN A 180 2.22 1.80 17.08
C GLN A 180 1.11 1.12 16.27
N LEU A 181 1.32 0.82 14.99
CA LEU A 181 0.30 0.24 14.11
C LEU A 181 -0.42 -0.95 14.75
N TYR A 182 0.34 -1.93 15.23
CA TYR A 182 -0.23 -3.17 15.74
C TYR A 182 -0.82 -2.99 17.15
N ALA A 183 -0.27 -2.11 17.97
CA ALA A 183 -0.80 -1.79 19.30
C ALA A 183 -2.17 -1.11 19.18
N VAL A 184 -2.28 -0.11 18.30
CA VAL A 184 -3.55 0.59 18.04
C VAL A 184 -4.58 -0.37 17.43
N ALA A 185 -4.18 -1.21 16.47
CA ALA A 185 -5.08 -2.19 15.88
C ALA A 185 -5.61 -3.22 16.91
N GLU A 186 -4.79 -3.66 17.82
CA GLU A 186 -5.21 -4.59 18.90
C GLU A 186 -6.14 -3.88 19.91
N ALA A 187 -5.88 -2.61 20.24
CA ALA A 187 -6.75 -1.81 21.11
C ALA A 187 -8.15 -1.63 20.48
N LEU A 188 -8.21 -1.28 19.19
CA LEU A 188 -9.48 -1.18 18.45
C LEU A 188 -10.23 -2.50 18.47
N LYS A 189 -9.56 -3.60 18.22
CA LYS A 189 -10.16 -4.96 18.26
C LYS A 189 -10.70 -5.30 19.66
N ASN A 190 -9.95 -4.99 20.72
CA ASN A 190 -10.36 -5.23 22.10
C ASN A 190 -11.56 -4.36 22.50
N ALA A 191 -11.71 -3.18 21.90
CA ALA A 191 -12.88 -2.31 22.03
C ALA A 191 -14.07 -2.76 21.15
N GLY A 192 -13.94 -3.88 20.41
CA GLY A 192 -14.99 -4.42 19.55
C GLY A 192 -15.14 -3.71 18.20
N VAL A 193 -14.17 -2.88 17.81
CA VAL A 193 -14.18 -2.18 16.51
C VAL A 193 -13.77 -3.14 15.40
N THR A 194 -14.61 -3.24 14.37
CA THR A 194 -14.30 -4.00 13.16
C THR A 194 -13.42 -3.16 12.23
N THR A 195 -12.29 -3.71 11.80
CA THR A 195 -11.37 -3.06 10.86
C THR A 195 -11.40 -3.77 9.51
N ASP A 196 -11.34 -3.02 8.40
CA ASP A 196 -11.23 -3.58 7.05
C ASP A 196 -9.79 -4.03 6.73
N GLY A 197 -8.82 -3.39 7.37
CA GLY A 197 -7.41 -3.75 7.19
C GLY A 197 -6.47 -2.81 7.89
N GLN A 198 -5.21 -3.24 7.93
CA GLN A 198 -4.11 -2.45 8.47
C GLN A 198 -2.85 -2.71 7.64
N LYS A 199 -2.06 -1.67 7.41
CA LYS A 199 -0.84 -1.73 6.60
C LYS A 199 0.12 -0.62 6.97
N PHE A 200 1.39 -0.79 6.59
CA PHE A 200 2.32 0.32 6.52
C PHE A 200 2.06 1.13 5.25
N THR A 201 2.34 2.42 5.32
CA THR A 201 2.17 3.36 4.21
C THR A 201 3.22 4.45 4.28
N PHE A 202 3.41 5.18 3.19
CA PHE A 202 4.23 6.38 3.15
C PHE A 202 3.33 7.61 2.94
N ILE A 203 3.43 8.57 3.84
CA ILE A 203 2.69 9.82 3.79
C ILE A 203 3.68 10.94 3.45
N PRO A 204 3.45 11.71 2.38
CA PRO A 204 4.34 12.80 2.01
C PRO A 204 4.18 14.00 2.96
N ASP A 205 5.28 14.68 3.26
CA ASP A 205 5.28 15.95 4.01
C ASP A 205 4.58 17.06 3.23
N THR A 206 4.85 17.10 1.94
CA THR A 206 4.27 18.09 1.03
C THR A 206 3.82 17.42 -0.25
N THR A 207 2.70 17.91 -0.78
CA THR A 207 2.16 17.45 -2.06
C THR A 207 2.60 18.37 -3.20
N ILE A 208 2.67 17.83 -4.42
CA ILE A 208 2.91 18.60 -5.65
C ILE A 208 1.62 18.61 -6.46
N ALA A 209 1.01 19.78 -6.56
CA ALA A 209 -0.14 19.99 -7.42
C ALA A 209 0.31 20.01 -8.90
N VAL A 210 -0.27 19.10 -9.70
CA VAL A 210 0.05 19.07 -11.14
C VAL A 210 -0.63 20.25 -11.87
N PRO A 211 0.08 20.84 -12.87
CA PRO A 211 -0.38 22.08 -13.48
C PRO A 211 -1.59 21.92 -14.39
N ASP A 212 -1.76 20.75 -15.00
CA ASP A 212 -2.79 20.49 -16.00
C ASP A 212 -3.16 19.00 -16.10
N GLU A 213 -4.20 18.72 -16.89
CA GLU A 213 -4.72 17.38 -17.14
C GLU A 213 -3.68 16.45 -17.80
N THR A 214 -2.84 16.98 -18.68
CA THR A 214 -1.81 16.19 -19.38
C THR A 214 -0.77 15.69 -18.39
N ALA A 215 -0.27 16.55 -17.52
CA ALA A 215 0.66 16.17 -16.46
C ALA A 215 0.03 15.17 -15.49
N ALA A 216 -1.23 15.39 -15.07
CA ALA A 216 -1.96 14.45 -14.23
C ALA A 216 -2.02 13.06 -14.88
N ARG A 217 -2.43 12.97 -16.14
CA ARG A 217 -2.52 11.71 -16.89
C ARG A 217 -1.18 11.01 -17.03
N GLN A 218 -0.10 11.76 -17.26
CA GLN A 218 1.24 11.17 -17.38
C GLN A 218 1.71 10.54 -16.06
N VAL A 219 1.54 11.25 -14.95
CA VAL A 219 1.87 10.71 -13.61
C VAL A 219 1.04 9.48 -13.29
N LEU A 220 -0.28 9.54 -13.53
CA LEU A 220 -1.19 8.42 -13.29
C LEU A 220 -0.81 7.18 -14.11
N ARG A 221 -0.47 7.36 -15.41
CA ARG A 221 -0.02 6.25 -16.26
C ARG A 221 1.28 5.61 -15.79
N LEU A 222 2.22 6.42 -15.29
CA LEU A 222 3.44 5.88 -14.69
C LEU A 222 3.12 5.05 -13.44
N CYS A 223 2.29 5.58 -12.54
CA CYS A 223 1.90 4.86 -11.32
C CYS A 223 1.17 3.56 -11.66
N ASP A 224 0.24 3.59 -12.62
CA ASP A 224 -0.47 2.39 -13.09
C ASP A 224 0.49 1.34 -13.67
N ALA A 225 1.44 1.77 -14.51
CA ALA A 225 2.42 0.87 -15.12
C ALA A 225 3.36 0.24 -14.05
N LEU A 226 3.75 1.02 -13.04
CA LEU A 226 4.49 0.49 -11.90
C LEU A 226 3.66 -0.50 -11.09
N GLU A 227 2.40 -0.17 -10.80
CA GLU A 227 1.50 -1.07 -10.07
C GLU A 227 1.19 -2.35 -10.84
N ASP A 228 1.25 -2.31 -12.16
CA ASP A 228 1.03 -3.47 -13.03
C ASP A 228 2.21 -4.45 -13.06
N ASP A 229 3.38 -4.06 -12.60
CA ASP A 229 4.54 -4.95 -12.48
C ASP A 229 4.31 -5.99 -11.37
N ASP A 230 4.67 -7.25 -11.64
CA ASP A 230 4.42 -8.38 -10.74
C ASP A 230 5.26 -8.33 -9.44
N ASP A 231 6.42 -7.67 -9.48
CA ASP A 231 7.31 -7.55 -8.32
C ASP A 231 6.99 -6.32 -7.47
N VAL A 232 6.22 -5.36 -7.99
CA VAL A 232 5.79 -4.17 -7.25
C VAL A 232 4.66 -4.52 -6.29
N GLN A 233 4.86 -4.20 -5.01
CA GLN A 233 3.85 -4.36 -3.97
C GLN A 233 3.00 -3.11 -3.80
N ASN A 234 3.66 -1.95 -3.67
CA ASN A 234 2.99 -0.67 -3.46
C ASN A 234 3.72 0.44 -4.23
N VAL A 235 2.95 1.44 -4.66
CA VAL A 235 3.46 2.70 -5.23
C VAL A 235 2.90 3.85 -4.41
N TYR A 236 3.76 4.76 -3.99
CA TYR A 236 3.39 5.96 -3.25
C TYR A 236 3.89 7.19 -4.00
N SER A 237 3.13 8.26 -3.94
CA SER A 237 3.52 9.52 -4.57
C SER A 237 3.07 10.71 -3.73
N ASN A 238 3.72 11.85 -3.94
CA ASN A 238 3.28 13.12 -3.39
C ASN A 238 2.43 13.92 -4.38
N LEU A 239 1.80 13.22 -5.34
CA LEU A 239 0.90 13.80 -6.31
C LEU A 239 -0.33 14.43 -5.63
N GLU A 240 -0.64 15.65 -6.00
CA GLU A 240 -1.93 16.29 -5.74
C GLU A 240 -2.62 16.65 -7.05
N ILE A 241 -3.85 16.18 -7.21
CA ILE A 241 -4.69 16.56 -8.35
C ILE A 241 -5.76 17.52 -7.81
N PRO A 242 -5.77 18.79 -8.27
CA PRO A 242 -6.81 19.74 -7.92
C PRO A 242 -8.20 19.22 -8.28
N ASP A 243 -9.23 19.52 -7.46
CA ASP A 243 -10.59 19.00 -7.66
C ASP A 243 -11.16 19.33 -9.03
N GLU A 244 -10.85 20.51 -9.57
CA GLU A 244 -11.25 20.94 -10.91
C GLU A 244 -10.67 20.05 -12.03
N LEU A 245 -9.44 19.57 -11.86
CA LEU A 245 -8.79 18.64 -12.79
C LEU A 245 -9.31 17.21 -12.58
N LEU A 246 -9.55 16.82 -11.33
CA LEU A 246 -10.09 15.50 -11.01
C LEU A 246 -11.43 15.24 -11.71
N ALA A 247 -12.31 16.25 -11.73
CA ALA A 247 -13.62 16.18 -12.38
C ALA A 247 -13.54 16.01 -13.93
N ARG A 248 -12.40 16.32 -14.54
CA ARG A 248 -12.18 16.22 -16.00
C ARG A 248 -11.45 14.94 -16.41
N LEU A 249 -10.84 14.23 -15.45
CA LEU A 249 -10.19 12.97 -15.75
C LEU A 249 -11.26 11.90 -16.05
N PRO A 250 -11.10 11.12 -17.12
CA PRO A 250 -12.03 10.04 -17.42
C PRO A 250 -11.98 8.97 -16.32
N ALA A 251 -13.14 8.45 -15.99
CA ALA A 251 -13.32 7.32 -15.08
C ALA A 251 -12.64 6.04 -15.58
#